data_85ac3ef54ab071ad00f1f994bce75481
#
_entry.id   85ac3ef54ab071ad00f1f994bce75481
#
_cell.length_a   1.000
_cell.length_b   1.000
_cell.length_c   1.000
_cell.angle_alpha   90.00
_cell.angle_beta   90.00
_cell.angle_gamma   90.00
#
_symmetry.space_group_name_H-M   'P 1'
#
loop_
_entity.id
_entity.type
_entity.pdbx_description
1 polymer ?
#
loop_
_entity_poly.entity_id
_entity_poly.type
_entity_poly.pdbx_seq_one_letter_code
_entity_poly.pdbx_strand_id
1 'polypeptide(L)'
;MTSEAPYPSAGLNLPSDMLNTTFNGIEFGSANKTGLISVQALYITPQTSSRPETLWMLDTGRPTIQTASGSYSMPYAQPGGPKVVGVSLANNSVYTTYTFPSTVHYPDSYMNDIRFDLRPGRNVAYIVDSSNEGRPGFIMLNLTDGSSWRRLTQHPSVLRVQNNLPSYQGHPFYYRNPGMPIGHQQEGLDGIQLTPDGNYIYYSPLTSQDLYRVPTINLLALDSDPLAEQAASNNVSWLGQRGGEANGFEGDSNGLIYMLMPTHNAIYYYDPMDLQVHGFVRDPRIIWPDSASIGADGYFYMNINQLPYQDEWNNGVDLRVHPGAILRAKLPGNGTKITSLYS
;
A
#
# COMPACT_ATOMS: atom_id res chain seq x y z
N MET A 1 22.64 -10.96 -7.93
CA MET A 1 21.71 -12.10 -7.78
C MET A 1 22.04 -13.10 -8.86
N THR A 2 22.09 -14.36 -8.52
CA THR A 2 22.43 -15.43 -9.48
C THR A 2 21.19 -16.04 -10.14
N SER A 3 20.02 -15.95 -9.48
CA SER A 3 18.72 -16.38 -10.03
C SER A 3 17.59 -15.91 -9.14
N GLU A 4 16.40 -15.71 -9.72
CA GLU A 4 15.12 -15.52 -9.03
C GLU A 4 14.24 -16.72 -9.32
N ALA A 5 13.40 -17.11 -8.37
CA ALA A 5 12.43 -18.16 -8.55
C ALA A 5 11.02 -17.65 -8.25
N PRO A 6 10.01 -17.98 -9.06
CA PRO A 6 8.64 -17.58 -8.81
C PRO A 6 8.11 -18.25 -7.54
N TYR A 7 7.45 -17.46 -6.67
CA TYR A 7 6.89 -17.93 -5.40
C TYR A 7 5.39 -17.67 -5.32
N PRO A 8 4.58 -18.59 -4.75
CA PRO A 8 4.92 -19.94 -4.27
C PRO A 8 5.07 -20.96 -5.39
N SER A 9 4.67 -20.62 -6.60
CA SER A 9 4.81 -21.49 -7.79
C SER A 9 4.81 -20.66 -9.07
N ALA A 10 5.39 -21.23 -10.14
CA ALA A 10 5.37 -20.61 -11.46
C ALA A 10 3.94 -20.44 -12.00
N GLY A 11 3.05 -21.41 -11.74
CA GLY A 11 1.65 -21.34 -12.20
C GLY A 11 0.84 -20.21 -11.59
N LEU A 12 1.17 -19.78 -10.36
CA LEU A 12 0.54 -18.63 -9.73
C LEU A 12 1.21 -17.31 -10.13
N ASN A 13 2.54 -17.26 -10.10
CA ASN A 13 3.32 -16.04 -10.22
C ASN A 13 3.58 -15.63 -11.69
N LEU A 14 3.68 -16.63 -12.59
CA LEU A 14 3.93 -16.43 -14.02
C LEU A 14 2.92 -17.25 -14.84
N PRO A 15 1.65 -16.87 -14.88
CA PRO A 15 0.63 -17.58 -15.64
C PRO A 15 0.96 -17.52 -17.14
N SER A 16 0.84 -18.68 -17.83
CA SER A 16 1.27 -18.88 -19.21
C SER A 16 0.43 -18.16 -20.27
N ASP A 17 -0.71 -17.58 -19.88
CA ASP A 17 -1.69 -16.96 -20.77
C ASP A 17 -1.82 -15.43 -20.56
N MET A 18 -0.72 -14.79 -20.17
CA MET A 18 -0.71 -13.37 -19.78
C MET A 18 -0.97 -12.35 -20.91
N LEU A 19 -1.12 -12.72 -22.17
CA LEU A 19 -1.11 -11.76 -23.28
C LEU A 19 -2.22 -11.98 -24.31
N ASN A 20 -3.49 -12.06 -23.91
CA ASN A 20 -4.57 -12.32 -24.90
C ASN A 20 -5.73 -11.34 -24.91
N THR A 21 -5.65 -10.18 -24.24
CA THR A 21 -6.76 -9.24 -24.15
C THR A 21 -6.30 -7.84 -24.53
N THR A 22 -7.16 -7.11 -25.24
CA THR A 22 -6.96 -5.69 -25.53
C THR A 22 -7.99 -4.86 -24.80
N PHE A 23 -7.56 -3.74 -24.22
CA PHE A 23 -8.43 -2.71 -23.68
C PHE A 23 -8.03 -1.35 -24.29
N ASN A 24 -8.94 -0.68 -24.93
CA ASN A 24 -8.68 0.56 -25.68
C ASN A 24 -7.48 0.43 -26.64
N GLY A 25 -7.34 -0.71 -27.31
CA GLY A 25 -6.26 -0.98 -28.26
C GLY A 25 -4.91 -1.33 -27.59
N ILE A 26 -4.85 -1.42 -26.27
CA ILE A 26 -3.66 -1.82 -25.52
C ILE A 26 -3.78 -3.30 -25.17
N GLU A 27 -2.81 -4.09 -25.59
CA GLU A 27 -2.73 -5.51 -25.22
C GLU A 27 -2.31 -5.66 -23.77
N PHE A 28 -3.00 -6.49 -23.01
CA PHE A 28 -2.67 -6.85 -21.63
C PHE A 28 -3.09 -8.30 -21.35
N GLY A 29 -2.55 -8.86 -20.27
CA GLY A 29 -2.75 -10.27 -19.94
C GLY A 29 -4.21 -10.69 -19.86
N SER A 30 -4.49 -11.95 -20.14
CA SER A 30 -5.83 -12.51 -20.01
C SER A 30 -6.28 -12.47 -18.55
N ALA A 31 -7.59 -12.40 -18.33
CA ALA A 31 -8.20 -12.47 -17.00
C ALA A 31 -8.02 -13.88 -16.40
N ASN A 32 -6.77 -14.28 -16.15
CA ASN A 32 -6.50 -15.49 -15.40
C ASN A 32 -6.90 -15.27 -13.94
N LYS A 33 -8.09 -15.76 -13.59
CA LYS A 33 -8.66 -15.62 -12.25
C LYS A 33 -7.83 -16.30 -11.16
N THR A 34 -6.92 -17.20 -11.52
CA THR A 34 -6.12 -17.98 -10.59
C THR A 34 -4.70 -17.47 -10.42
N GLY A 35 -4.13 -16.83 -11.45
CA GLY A 35 -2.79 -16.25 -11.41
C GLY A 35 -2.75 -14.85 -10.81
N LEU A 36 -1.56 -14.43 -10.38
CA LEU A 36 -1.28 -13.06 -9.96
C LEU A 36 -1.10 -12.17 -11.19
N ILE A 37 -1.65 -10.96 -11.15
CA ILE A 37 -1.55 -9.97 -12.23
C ILE A 37 -0.55 -8.89 -11.87
N SER A 38 -0.75 -8.25 -10.71
CA SER A 38 0.11 -7.17 -10.23
C SER A 38 0.06 -7.10 -8.70
N VAL A 39 0.97 -7.80 -8.05
CA VAL A 39 1.08 -7.80 -6.59
C VAL A 39 1.73 -6.50 -6.15
N GLN A 40 0.99 -5.70 -5.40
CA GLN A 40 1.44 -4.39 -4.92
C GLN A 40 1.96 -4.43 -3.49
N ALA A 41 1.33 -5.22 -2.62
CA ALA A 41 1.77 -5.34 -1.24
C ALA A 41 1.91 -6.79 -0.79
N LEU A 42 2.85 -6.99 0.12
CA LEU A 42 3.08 -8.25 0.84
C LEU A 42 2.98 -7.98 2.34
N TYR A 43 2.27 -8.83 3.05
CA TYR A 43 2.16 -8.73 4.51
C TYR A 43 2.22 -10.10 5.15
N ILE A 44 2.95 -10.24 6.27
CA ILE A 44 3.01 -11.50 7.01
C ILE A 44 2.27 -11.34 8.33
N THR A 45 1.26 -12.20 8.53
CA THR A 45 0.62 -12.36 9.83
C THR A 45 1.11 -13.62 10.51
N PRO A 46 1.32 -13.59 11.85
CA PRO A 46 1.71 -14.79 12.58
C PRO A 46 0.58 -15.82 12.59
N GLN A 47 0.91 -17.04 13.00
CA GLN A 47 -0.08 -18.08 13.24
C GLN A 47 -1.05 -17.63 14.34
N THR A 48 -2.34 -17.88 14.13
CA THR A 48 -3.41 -17.74 15.11
C THR A 48 -4.07 -19.09 15.39
N SER A 49 -5.05 -19.12 16.27
CA SER A 49 -5.82 -20.36 16.54
C SER A 49 -6.60 -20.87 15.31
N SER A 50 -6.91 -19.99 14.36
CA SER A 50 -7.75 -20.30 13.19
C SER A 50 -7.01 -20.25 11.85
N ARG A 51 -5.76 -19.76 11.83
CA ARG A 51 -5.00 -19.57 10.59
C ARG A 51 -3.52 -19.94 10.77
N PRO A 52 -2.88 -20.52 9.74
CA PRO A 52 -1.42 -20.69 9.74
C PRO A 52 -0.71 -19.33 9.70
N GLU A 53 0.58 -19.32 9.99
CA GLU A 53 1.42 -18.18 9.61
C GLU A 53 1.31 -17.96 8.10
N THR A 54 0.93 -16.75 7.71
CA THR A 54 0.46 -16.46 6.35
C THR A 54 1.22 -15.32 5.71
N LEU A 55 1.73 -15.54 4.50
CA LEU A 55 2.07 -14.47 3.58
C LEU A 55 0.81 -14.08 2.79
N TRP A 56 0.38 -12.84 2.96
CA TRP A 56 -0.69 -12.22 2.20
C TRP A 56 -0.11 -11.48 1.00
N MET A 57 -0.68 -11.70 -0.17
CA MET A 57 -0.36 -11.03 -1.41
C MET A 57 -1.57 -10.20 -1.84
N LEU A 58 -1.41 -8.89 -1.93
CA LEU A 58 -2.43 -7.97 -2.41
C LEU A 58 -2.23 -7.73 -3.90
N ASP A 59 -3.12 -8.27 -4.72
CA ASP A 59 -3.07 -8.14 -6.17
C ASP A 59 -4.08 -7.08 -6.63
N THR A 60 -3.59 -5.99 -7.23
CA THR A 60 -4.46 -4.92 -7.73
C THR A 60 -5.29 -5.36 -8.93
N GLY A 61 -4.90 -6.45 -9.60
CA GLY A 61 -5.53 -6.88 -10.86
C GLY A 61 -5.32 -5.92 -12.04
N ARG A 62 -4.51 -4.86 -11.88
CA ARG A 62 -4.17 -3.90 -12.95
C ARG A 62 -2.78 -4.23 -13.49
N PRO A 63 -2.67 -4.75 -14.72
CA PRO A 63 -1.37 -5.05 -15.29
C PRO A 63 -0.62 -3.76 -15.63
N THR A 64 0.70 -3.78 -15.46
CA THR A 64 1.59 -2.75 -16.01
C THR A 64 2.14 -3.27 -17.33
N ILE A 65 1.90 -2.55 -18.40
CA ILE A 65 2.30 -2.92 -19.74
C ILE A 65 3.16 -1.85 -20.39
N GLN A 66 4.11 -2.27 -21.21
CA GLN A 66 4.86 -1.34 -22.04
C GLN A 66 4.10 -1.13 -23.35
N THR A 67 3.83 0.12 -23.68
CA THR A 67 3.17 0.49 -24.95
C THR A 67 4.15 0.41 -26.13
N ALA A 68 3.64 0.46 -27.34
CA ALA A 68 4.45 0.47 -28.55
C ALA A 68 5.42 1.67 -28.64
N SER A 69 5.12 2.76 -27.93
CA SER A 69 6.01 3.94 -27.82
C SER A 69 7.12 3.76 -26.76
N GLY A 70 7.14 2.64 -26.04
CA GLY A 70 8.08 2.38 -24.95
C GLY A 70 7.65 2.97 -23.60
N SER A 71 6.55 3.71 -23.54
CA SER A 71 5.99 4.22 -22.28
C SER A 71 5.26 3.11 -21.55
N TYR A 72 5.21 3.21 -20.22
CA TYR A 72 4.40 2.30 -19.42
C TYR A 72 2.94 2.79 -19.34
N SER A 73 2.01 1.84 -19.28
CA SER A 73 0.59 2.09 -19.07
C SER A 73 0.05 1.07 -18.07
N MET A 74 -0.87 1.54 -17.23
CA MET A 74 -1.60 0.70 -16.30
C MET A 74 -3.09 0.76 -16.67
N PRO A 75 -3.57 -0.11 -17.58
CA PRO A 75 -4.98 -0.16 -17.93
C PRO A 75 -5.85 -0.56 -16.73
N TYR A 76 -7.16 -0.57 -16.92
CA TYR A 76 -8.08 -0.93 -15.85
C TYR A 76 -7.91 -2.37 -15.37
N ALA A 77 -8.33 -2.59 -14.12
CA ALA A 77 -8.28 -3.91 -13.51
C ALA A 77 -9.07 -4.94 -14.33
N GLN A 78 -8.51 -6.12 -14.47
CA GLN A 78 -9.15 -7.22 -15.16
C GLN A 78 -10.28 -7.83 -14.31
N PRO A 79 -11.39 -8.25 -14.91
CA PRO A 79 -12.46 -8.93 -14.18
C PRO A 79 -11.95 -10.18 -13.44
N GLY A 80 -12.15 -10.22 -12.11
CA GLY A 80 -11.65 -11.29 -11.24
C GLY A 80 -10.14 -11.22 -10.94
N GLY A 81 -9.45 -10.17 -11.41
CA GLY A 81 -8.04 -9.91 -11.13
C GLY A 81 -7.78 -9.43 -9.69
N PRO A 82 -8.49 -8.38 -9.23
CA PRO A 82 -8.28 -7.83 -7.89
C PRO A 82 -8.58 -8.85 -6.79
N LYS A 83 -7.58 -9.16 -5.97
CA LYS A 83 -7.70 -10.20 -4.94
C LYS A 83 -6.67 -10.09 -3.83
N VAL A 84 -6.96 -10.76 -2.73
CA VAL A 84 -5.99 -11.06 -1.67
C VAL A 84 -5.77 -12.56 -1.64
N VAL A 85 -4.53 -12.99 -1.73
CA VAL A 85 -4.13 -14.40 -1.72
C VAL A 85 -3.37 -14.70 -0.44
N GLY A 86 -3.83 -15.69 0.33
CA GLY A 86 -3.16 -16.18 1.54
C GLY A 86 -2.37 -17.45 1.27
N VAL A 87 -1.07 -17.38 1.51
CA VAL A 87 -0.12 -18.49 1.36
C VAL A 87 0.35 -18.92 2.74
N SER A 88 0.15 -20.19 3.07
CA SER A 88 0.69 -20.77 4.31
C SER A 88 2.21 -20.89 4.21
N LEU A 89 2.93 -20.26 5.15
CA LEU A 89 4.38 -20.35 5.21
C LEU A 89 4.89 -21.70 5.72
N ALA A 90 4.00 -22.52 6.31
CA ALA A 90 4.36 -23.86 6.77
C ALA A 90 4.64 -24.84 5.61
N ASN A 91 3.97 -24.66 4.48
CA ASN A 91 4.06 -25.57 3.34
C ASN A 91 4.11 -24.88 1.96
N ASN A 92 4.19 -23.55 1.95
CA ASN A 92 4.24 -22.72 0.74
C ASN A 92 3.04 -22.94 -0.21
N SER A 93 1.86 -23.21 0.34
CA SER A 93 0.65 -23.43 -0.47
C SER A 93 -0.38 -22.32 -0.28
N VAL A 94 -1.06 -21.95 -1.36
CA VAL A 94 -2.26 -21.10 -1.30
C VAL A 94 -3.36 -21.87 -0.56
N TYR A 95 -3.93 -21.31 0.48
CA TYR A 95 -5.04 -21.91 1.22
C TYR A 95 -6.32 -21.07 1.16
N THR A 96 -6.22 -19.80 0.78
CA THR A 96 -7.38 -18.92 0.64
C THR A 96 -7.14 -17.86 -0.43
N THR A 97 -8.22 -17.43 -1.08
CA THR A 97 -8.22 -16.32 -2.02
C THR A 97 -9.53 -15.56 -1.89
N TYR A 98 -9.45 -14.24 -1.74
CA TYR A 98 -10.60 -13.34 -1.70
C TYR A 98 -10.55 -12.44 -2.93
N THR A 99 -11.56 -12.54 -3.79
CA THR A 99 -11.69 -11.73 -5.00
C THR A 99 -12.68 -10.60 -4.75
N PHE A 100 -12.32 -9.39 -5.16
CA PHE A 100 -13.18 -8.22 -4.97
C PHE A 100 -14.18 -8.04 -6.12
N PRO A 101 -15.45 -7.73 -5.81
CA PRO A 101 -16.41 -7.34 -6.83
C PRO A 101 -16.10 -5.93 -7.37
N SER A 102 -16.54 -5.63 -8.59
CA SER A 102 -16.34 -4.32 -9.24
C SER A 102 -17.07 -3.15 -8.56
N THR A 103 -17.96 -3.43 -7.63
CA THR A 103 -18.61 -2.42 -6.77
C THR A 103 -17.72 -1.99 -5.60
N VAL A 104 -16.68 -2.75 -5.28
CA VAL A 104 -15.71 -2.50 -4.20
C VAL A 104 -14.35 -2.13 -4.78
N HIS A 105 -13.80 -2.97 -5.65
CA HIS A 105 -12.63 -2.61 -6.44
C HIS A 105 -13.10 -2.11 -7.81
N TYR A 106 -13.10 -0.81 -7.99
CA TYR A 106 -13.46 -0.20 -9.29
C TYR A 106 -12.42 -0.53 -10.35
N PRO A 107 -12.74 -0.43 -11.65
CA PRO A 107 -11.76 -0.69 -12.71
C PRO A 107 -10.48 0.16 -12.60
N ASP A 108 -10.59 1.39 -12.10
CA ASP A 108 -9.52 2.35 -11.89
C ASP A 108 -8.93 2.32 -10.46
N SER A 109 -9.41 1.44 -9.58
CA SER A 109 -8.85 1.29 -8.23
C SER A 109 -7.41 0.77 -8.30
N TYR A 110 -6.60 1.20 -7.33
CA TYR A 110 -5.24 0.74 -7.14
C TYR A 110 -5.02 0.36 -5.68
N MET A 111 -5.30 -0.91 -5.36
CA MET A 111 -5.04 -1.43 -4.01
C MET A 111 -3.53 -1.43 -3.76
N ASN A 112 -3.07 -0.62 -2.79
CA ASN A 112 -1.66 -0.34 -2.60
C ASN A 112 -1.09 -0.96 -1.33
N ASP A 113 -1.73 -0.79 -0.18
CA ASP A 113 -1.23 -1.34 1.10
C ASP A 113 -2.36 -2.02 1.89
N ILE A 114 -1.97 -2.90 2.83
CA ILE A 114 -2.91 -3.72 3.59
C ILE A 114 -2.45 -3.90 5.04
N ARG A 115 -3.39 -3.80 5.99
CA ARG A 115 -3.17 -4.11 7.41
C ARG A 115 -4.26 -5.05 7.91
N PHE A 116 -3.93 -5.85 8.92
CA PHE A 116 -4.81 -6.89 9.45
C PHE A 116 -5.11 -6.68 10.93
N ASP A 117 -6.37 -6.87 11.30
CA ASP A 117 -6.85 -7.04 12.67
C ASP A 117 -7.50 -8.43 12.78
N LEU A 118 -6.76 -9.38 13.31
CA LEU A 118 -7.17 -10.79 13.44
C LEU A 118 -7.65 -11.12 14.87
N ARG A 119 -7.84 -10.12 15.73
CA ARG A 119 -8.36 -10.33 17.06
C ARG A 119 -9.74 -11.03 17.01
N PRO A 120 -10.10 -11.80 18.06
CA PRO A 120 -11.42 -12.42 18.16
C PRO A 120 -12.55 -11.41 17.94
N GLY A 121 -13.49 -11.73 17.05
CA GLY A 121 -14.63 -10.86 16.71
C GLY A 121 -14.30 -9.72 15.73
N ARG A 122 -13.06 -9.61 15.23
CA ARG A 122 -12.65 -8.69 14.18
C ARG A 122 -12.42 -9.43 12.87
N ASN A 123 -11.27 -10.06 12.69
CA ASN A 123 -10.88 -10.85 11.49
C ASN A 123 -11.05 -10.09 10.17
N VAL A 124 -10.49 -8.91 10.10
CA VAL A 124 -10.65 -7.94 9.01
C VAL A 124 -9.30 -7.51 8.46
N ALA A 125 -9.22 -7.32 7.15
CA ALA A 125 -8.16 -6.58 6.49
C ALA A 125 -8.65 -5.19 6.09
N TYR A 126 -7.79 -4.19 6.27
CA TYR A 126 -7.95 -2.80 5.84
C TYR A 126 -6.98 -2.55 4.70
N ILE A 127 -7.51 -2.10 3.59
CA ILE A 127 -6.78 -1.91 2.34
C ILE A 127 -6.95 -0.46 1.89
N VAL A 128 -5.90 0.15 1.39
CA VAL A 128 -5.96 1.46 0.76
C VAL A 128 -6.11 1.31 -0.75
N ASP A 129 -6.97 2.14 -1.31
CA ASP A 129 -7.09 2.38 -2.74
C ASP A 129 -6.46 3.74 -3.05
N SER A 130 -5.31 3.73 -3.70
CA SER A 130 -4.51 4.91 -4.03
C SER A 130 -4.86 5.52 -5.39
N SER A 131 -5.97 5.11 -6.00
CA SER A 131 -6.38 5.53 -7.35
C SER A 131 -6.06 7.00 -7.63
N ASN A 132 -5.25 7.25 -8.65
CA ASN A 132 -4.93 8.60 -9.12
C ASN A 132 -5.96 9.13 -10.14
N GLU A 133 -6.87 8.29 -10.60
CA GLU A 133 -8.02 8.64 -11.45
C GLU A 133 -9.16 9.30 -10.65
N GLY A 134 -9.02 9.44 -9.32
CA GLY A 134 -9.87 10.29 -8.49
C GLY A 134 -10.90 9.59 -7.62
N ARG A 135 -10.79 8.30 -7.41
CA ARG A 135 -11.68 7.53 -6.51
C ARG A 135 -10.94 6.76 -5.39
N PRO A 136 -9.93 7.35 -4.74
CA PRO A 136 -9.28 6.70 -3.62
C PRO A 136 -10.25 6.52 -2.44
N GLY A 137 -9.89 5.60 -1.53
CA GLY A 137 -10.66 5.32 -0.34
C GLY A 137 -10.18 4.07 0.38
N PHE A 138 -10.88 3.70 1.44
CA PHE A 138 -10.62 2.45 2.15
C PHE A 138 -11.47 1.32 1.57
N ILE A 139 -10.88 0.14 1.51
CA ILE A 139 -11.56 -1.13 1.26
C ILE A 139 -11.37 -2.00 2.49
N MET A 140 -12.46 -2.52 3.04
CA MET A 140 -12.45 -3.50 4.12
C MET A 140 -12.79 -4.87 3.55
N LEU A 141 -12.09 -5.89 4.06
CA LEU A 141 -12.32 -7.29 3.72
C LEU A 141 -12.54 -8.10 5.00
N ASN A 142 -13.74 -8.66 5.15
CA ASN A 142 -14.03 -9.63 6.20
C ASN A 142 -13.40 -10.99 5.81
N LEU A 143 -12.41 -11.41 6.56
CA LEU A 143 -11.69 -12.66 6.28
C LEU A 143 -12.45 -13.91 6.73
N THR A 144 -13.62 -13.76 7.36
CA THR A 144 -14.46 -14.91 7.80
C THR A 144 -15.31 -15.40 6.64
N ASP A 145 -15.91 -14.49 5.87
CA ASP A 145 -16.87 -14.81 4.81
C ASP A 145 -16.50 -14.27 3.43
N GLY A 146 -15.43 -13.44 3.35
CA GLY A 146 -14.99 -12.82 2.11
C GLY A 146 -15.81 -11.59 1.69
N SER A 147 -16.76 -11.14 2.49
CA SER A 147 -17.49 -9.90 2.20
C SER A 147 -16.56 -8.70 2.26
N SER A 148 -16.82 -7.72 1.40
CA SER A 148 -15.98 -6.52 1.31
C SER A 148 -16.85 -5.29 1.03
N TRP A 149 -16.40 -4.13 1.48
CA TRP A 149 -17.09 -2.84 1.30
C TRP A 149 -16.10 -1.68 1.30
N ARG A 150 -16.58 -0.49 0.94
CA ARG A 150 -15.77 0.74 0.91
C ARG A 150 -16.21 1.73 1.97
N ARG A 151 -15.27 2.60 2.39
CA ARG A 151 -15.53 3.79 3.21
C ARG A 151 -14.62 4.94 2.78
N LEU A 152 -15.08 6.14 3.02
CA LEU A 152 -14.37 7.38 2.75
C LEU A 152 -13.97 7.54 1.27
N THR A 153 -14.74 6.95 0.34
CA THR A 153 -14.45 7.08 -1.09
C THR A 153 -14.58 8.56 -1.50
N GLN A 154 -13.51 9.11 -2.08
CA GLN A 154 -13.41 10.52 -2.46
C GLN A 154 -13.58 11.53 -1.31
N HIS A 155 -13.48 11.07 -0.06
CA HIS A 155 -13.45 11.99 1.09
C HIS A 155 -12.20 12.89 0.99
N PRO A 156 -12.26 14.18 1.39
CA PRO A 156 -11.11 15.09 1.29
C PRO A 156 -9.82 14.56 1.93
N SER A 157 -9.92 13.77 3.00
CA SER A 157 -8.75 13.20 3.70
C SER A 157 -8.05 12.06 2.95
N VAL A 158 -8.65 11.50 1.92
CA VAL A 158 -8.07 10.44 1.08
C VAL A 158 -7.65 10.94 -0.29
N LEU A 159 -8.07 12.15 -0.65
CA LEU A 159 -7.69 12.79 -1.91
C LEU A 159 -6.31 13.46 -1.79
N ARG A 160 -5.59 13.47 -2.91
CA ARG A 160 -4.38 14.30 -3.02
C ARG A 160 -4.68 15.77 -2.75
N VAL A 161 -3.70 16.49 -2.26
CA VAL A 161 -3.75 17.96 -2.21
C VAL A 161 -3.44 18.51 -3.60
N GLN A 162 -4.38 19.22 -4.20
CA GLN A 162 -4.37 19.58 -5.62
C GLN A 162 -3.16 20.40 -6.08
N ASN A 163 -2.60 21.22 -5.19
CA ASN A 163 -1.45 22.07 -5.50
C ASN A 163 -0.15 21.58 -4.85
N ASN A 164 -0.13 20.36 -4.33
CA ASN A 164 1.08 19.78 -3.78
C ASN A 164 1.91 19.23 -4.92
N LEU A 165 3.10 19.78 -5.11
CA LEU A 165 4.07 19.30 -6.09
C LEU A 165 5.16 18.52 -5.36
N PRO A 166 5.27 17.22 -5.61
CA PRO A 166 6.36 16.42 -5.06
C PRO A 166 7.73 16.99 -5.41
N SER A 167 8.67 16.84 -4.50
CA SER A 167 10.06 17.20 -4.74
C SER A 167 11.00 16.10 -4.27
N TYR A 168 12.16 16.01 -4.90
CA TYR A 168 13.22 15.11 -4.51
C TYR A 168 14.56 15.84 -4.56
N GLN A 169 15.30 15.84 -3.47
CA GLN A 169 16.57 16.55 -3.31
C GLN A 169 16.51 18.03 -3.75
N GLY A 170 15.39 18.69 -3.48
CA GLY A 170 15.16 20.09 -3.80
C GLY A 170 14.77 20.36 -5.26
N HIS A 171 14.58 19.33 -6.06
CA HIS A 171 14.08 19.45 -7.43
C HIS A 171 12.63 19.03 -7.53
N PRO A 172 11.78 19.68 -8.34
CA PRO A 172 10.45 19.21 -8.65
C PRO A 172 10.49 17.81 -9.26
N PHE A 173 9.60 16.95 -8.78
CA PHE A 173 9.54 15.54 -9.18
C PHE A 173 8.48 15.35 -10.26
N TYR A 174 8.89 15.31 -11.51
CA TYR A 174 8.03 15.22 -12.69
C TYR A 174 8.23 13.91 -13.45
N TYR A 175 7.15 13.37 -14.01
CA TYR A 175 7.25 12.42 -15.11
C TYR A 175 7.90 13.08 -16.33
N ARG A 176 8.90 12.41 -16.87
CA ARG A 176 9.69 12.88 -18.03
C ARG A 176 9.80 11.80 -19.10
N ASN A 177 8.70 11.13 -19.36
CA ASN A 177 8.67 10.13 -20.43
C ASN A 177 8.87 10.80 -21.79
N PRO A 178 9.75 10.27 -22.67
CA PRO A 178 9.98 10.83 -23.98
C PRO A 178 8.69 10.92 -24.79
N GLY A 179 8.43 12.10 -25.37
CA GLY A 179 7.25 12.35 -26.20
C GLY A 179 5.90 12.47 -25.45
N MET A 180 5.91 12.44 -24.13
CA MET A 180 4.72 12.60 -23.29
C MET A 180 4.69 13.99 -22.63
N PRO A 181 3.50 14.54 -22.34
CA PRO A 181 3.38 15.72 -21.50
C PRO A 181 4.03 15.52 -20.12
N ILE A 182 4.57 16.62 -19.58
CA ILE A 182 5.07 16.62 -18.21
C ILE A 182 3.89 16.43 -17.24
N GLY A 183 4.03 15.50 -16.31
CA GLY A 183 3.08 15.25 -15.24
C GLY A 183 3.80 15.05 -13.89
N HIS A 184 3.06 14.86 -12.84
CA HIS A 184 3.60 14.52 -11.52
C HIS A 184 2.71 13.48 -10.85
N GLN A 185 3.20 12.91 -9.75
CA GLN A 185 2.40 11.99 -8.93
C GLN A 185 1.11 12.63 -8.47
N GLN A 186 0.04 11.84 -8.47
CA GLN A 186 -1.31 12.28 -8.14
C GLN A 186 -2.05 11.26 -7.26
N GLU A 187 -1.33 10.33 -6.67
CA GLU A 187 -1.87 9.27 -5.85
C GLU A 187 -2.55 9.83 -4.61
N GLY A 188 -3.72 9.26 -4.32
CA GLY A 188 -4.49 9.54 -3.12
C GLY A 188 -4.00 8.75 -1.91
N LEU A 189 -4.95 8.16 -1.17
CA LEU A 189 -4.71 7.39 0.06
C LEU A 189 -3.65 6.30 -0.14
N ASP A 190 -2.58 6.34 0.65
CA ASP A 190 -1.42 5.46 0.50
C ASP A 190 -0.98 4.85 1.82
N GLY A 191 -0.23 5.59 2.65
CA GLY A 191 0.23 5.07 3.93
C GLY A 191 -0.89 4.80 4.92
N ILE A 192 -0.89 3.60 5.52
CA ILE A 192 -1.81 3.24 6.60
C ILE A 192 -1.11 2.50 7.73
N GLN A 193 -1.57 2.73 8.97
CA GLN A 193 -1.12 1.96 10.13
C GLN A 193 -2.21 1.87 11.20
N LEU A 194 -2.45 0.65 11.71
CA LEU A 194 -3.30 0.39 12.86
C LEU A 194 -2.56 0.71 14.17
N THR A 195 -3.28 1.26 15.14
CA THR A 195 -2.77 1.33 16.52
C THR A 195 -2.63 -0.07 17.12
N PRO A 196 -1.76 -0.26 18.14
CA PRO A 196 -1.59 -1.57 18.80
C PRO A 196 -2.87 -2.14 19.42
N ASP A 197 -3.79 -1.28 19.84
CA ASP A 197 -5.12 -1.65 20.34
C ASP A 197 -6.17 -1.82 19.22
N GLY A 198 -5.79 -1.54 17.96
CA GLY A 198 -6.64 -1.64 16.77
C GLY A 198 -7.85 -0.71 16.77
N ASN A 199 -7.85 0.35 17.59
CA ASN A 199 -8.99 1.26 17.68
C ASN A 199 -8.97 2.36 16.63
N TYR A 200 -7.78 2.68 16.09
CA TYR A 200 -7.60 3.73 15.08
C TYR A 200 -6.74 3.23 13.92
N ILE A 201 -7.00 3.78 12.75
CA ILE A 201 -6.10 3.80 11.60
C ILE A 201 -5.57 5.20 11.43
N TYR A 202 -4.24 5.35 11.40
CA TYR A 202 -3.52 6.52 10.92
C TYR A 202 -3.25 6.35 9.44
N TYR A 203 -3.41 7.42 8.67
CA TYR A 203 -3.29 7.36 7.23
C TYR A 203 -2.99 8.71 6.58
N SER A 204 -2.60 8.66 5.32
CA SER A 204 -2.30 9.85 4.54
C SER A 204 -2.42 9.57 3.04
N PRO A 205 -2.86 10.54 2.22
CA PRO A 205 -2.57 10.50 0.79
C PRO A 205 -1.06 10.64 0.53
N LEU A 206 -0.55 10.00 -0.52
CA LEU A 206 0.84 10.17 -0.92
C LEU A 206 1.13 11.62 -1.30
N THR A 207 0.36 12.15 -2.25
CA THR A 207 0.53 13.53 -2.73
C THR A 207 -0.15 14.52 -1.77
N SER A 208 0.34 14.55 -0.54
CA SER A 208 -0.13 15.40 0.56
C SER A 208 0.94 15.52 1.63
N GLN A 209 0.80 16.50 2.52
CA GLN A 209 1.59 16.60 3.75
C GLN A 209 0.75 16.40 5.01
N ASP A 210 -0.54 16.12 4.85
CA ASP A 210 -1.48 15.98 5.95
C ASP A 210 -1.45 14.56 6.55
N LEU A 211 -1.60 14.49 7.87
CA LEU A 211 -1.80 13.25 8.61
C LEU A 211 -3.22 13.20 9.15
N TYR A 212 -3.85 12.06 9.00
CA TYR A 212 -5.21 11.81 9.46
C TYR A 212 -5.30 10.55 10.30
N ARG A 213 -6.38 10.44 11.08
CA ARG A 213 -6.80 9.18 11.69
C ARG A 213 -8.32 9.04 11.63
N VAL A 214 -8.78 7.81 11.69
CA VAL A 214 -10.19 7.46 11.80
C VAL A 214 -10.35 6.27 12.77
N PRO A 215 -11.42 6.24 13.63
CA PRO A 215 -11.70 5.07 14.44
C PRO A 215 -12.08 3.88 13.56
N THR A 216 -11.49 2.72 13.81
CA THR A 216 -11.74 1.49 13.01
C THR A 216 -13.22 1.08 13.06
N ILE A 217 -13.90 1.30 14.18
CA ILE A 217 -15.31 0.98 14.31
C ILE A 217 -16.18 1.68 13.27
N ASN A 218 -15.83 2.90 12.85
CA ASN A 218 -16.57 3.64 11.84
C ASN A 218 -16.31 3.12 10.41
N LEU A 219 -15.19 2.46 10.18
CA LEU A 219 -14.91 1.79 8.90
C LEU A 219 -15.60 0.42 8.81
N LEU A 220 -15.86 -0.23 9.95
CA LEU A 220 -16.41 -1.58 10.04
C LEU A 220 -17.94 -1.64 9.95
N ALA A 221 -18.64 -0.52 10.08
CA ALA A 221 -20.10 -0.51 9.87
C ALA A 221 -20.42 -1.00 8.45
N LEU A 222 -21.40 -1.89 8.32
CA LEU A 222 -21.77 -2.49 7.03
C LEU A 222 -22.64 -1.54 6.19
N ASP A 223 -22.71 -1.79 4.89
CA ASP A 223 -23.54 -1.01 3.96
C ASP A 223 -25.04 -1.13 4.22
N SER A 224 -25.46 -2.08 5.05
CA SER A 224 -26.83 -2.16 5.56
C SER A 224 -27.19 -1.03 6.53
N ASP A 225 -26.20 -0.36 7.13
CA ASP A 225 -26.40 0.88 7.87
C ASP A 225 -26.33 2.07 6.91
N PRO A 226 -27.44 2.77 6.65
CA PRO A 226 -27.47 3.89 5.71
C PRO A 226 -26.64 5.10 6.16
N LEU A 227 -26.22 5.16 7.42
CA LEU A 227 -25.40 6.23 7.99
C LEU A 227 -23.92 5.85 8.11
N ALA A 228 -23.53 4.65 7.69
CA ALA A 228 -22.16 4.15 7.86
C ALA A 228 -21.11 5.07 7.24
N GLU A 229 -21.33 5.53 6.00
CA GLU A 229 -20.41 6.45 5.30
C GLU A 229 -20.34 7.82 5.99
N GLN A 230 -21.48 8.36 6.40
CA GLN A 230 -21.52 9.63 7.14
C GLN A 230 -20.84 9.53 8.50
N ALA A 231 -21.03 8.40 9.21
CA ALA A 231 -20.37 8.16 10.48
C ALA A 231 -18.84 8.08 10.31
N ALA A 232 -18.35 7.39 9.26
CA ALA A 232 -16.93 7.37 8.96
C ALA A 232 -16.40 8.77 8.67
N SER A 233 -17.06 9.51 7.78
CA SER A 233 -16.68 10.88 7.40
C SER A 233 -16.63 11.85 8.59
N ASN A 234 -17.64 11.83 9.46
CA ASN A 234 -17.73 12.73 10.61
C ASN A 234 -16.69 12.44 11.72
N ASN A 235 -16.08 11.25 11.69
CA ASN A 235 -15.09 10.83 12.69
C ASN A 235 -13.65 10.86 12.17
N VAL A 236 -13.40 11.36 10.97
CA VAL A 236 -12.04 11.66 10.51
C VAL A 236 -11.47 12.81 11.33
N SER A 237 -10.27 12.60 11.87
CA SER A 237 -9.50 13.62 12.57
C SER A 237 -8.30 14.02 11.73
N TRP A 238 -8.19 15.30 11.41
CA TRP A 238 -6.96 15.89 10.88
C TRP A 238 -5.99 16.14 12.02
N LEU A 239 -4.76 15.66 11.91
CA LEU A 239 -3.74 15.73 12.95
C LEU A 239 -2.66 16.79 12.66
N GLY A 240 -2.84 17.55 11.59
CA GLY A 240 -1.87 18.54 11.15
C GLY A 240 -0.98 18.02 10.03
N GLN A 241 0.01 18.83 9.69
CA GLN A 241 0.99 18.52 8.66
C GLN A 241 2.21 17.80 9.24
N ARG A 242 2.66 16.75 8.56
CA ARG A 242 3.84 15.99 8.95
C ARG A 242 5.16 16.53 8.38
N GLY A 243 5.11 17.60 7.59
CA GLY A 243 6.28 18.30 7.07
C GLY A 243 6.81 17.83 5.72
N GLY A 244 6.21 16.81 5.11
CA GLY A 244 6.58 16.32 3.78
C GLY A 244 5.65 15.21 3.32
N GLU A 245 5.82 14.74 2.10
CA GLU A 245 5.12 13.57 1.59
C GLU A 245 5.63 12.31 2.27
N ALA A 246 4.76 11.33 2.45
CA ALA A 246 5.11 10.02 2.95
C ALA A 246 4.42 8.93 2.14
N ASN A 247 5.17 7.90 1.83
CA ASN A 247 4.66 6.64 1.28
C ASN A 247 4.09 5.76 2.40
N GLY A 248 4.46 4.50 2.45
CA GLY A 248 3.99 3.56 3.46
C GLY A 248 4.20 4.01 4.90
N PHE A 249 3.39 3.46 5.78
CA PHE A 249 3.50 3.63 7.23
C PHE A 249 3.82 2.29 7.88
N GLU A 250 4.39 2.34 9.08
CA GLU A 250 4.58 1.19 9.96
C GLU A 250 4.39 1.63 11.42
N GLY A 251 4.08 0.72 12.32
CA GLY A 251 3.86 1.04 13.72
C GLY A 251 4.52 0.05 14.67
N ASP A 252 4.91 0.52 15.83
CA ASP A 252 5.49 -0.30 16.89
C ASP A 252 4.55 -0.51 18.08
N SER A 253 4.95 -1.37 19.00
CA SER A 253 4.21 -1.67 20.23
C SER A 253 4.03 -0.49 21.18
N ASN A 254 4.84 0.56 21.05
CA ASN A 254 4.70 1.81 21.80
C ASN A 254 3.62 2.74 21.21
N GLY A 255 3.07 2.40 20.03
CA GLY A 255 2.07 3.19 19.33
C GLY A 255 2.64 4.31 18.49
N LEU A 256 3.96 4.35 18.26
CA LEU A 256 4.58 5.28 17.34
C LEU A 256 4.20 4.92 15.89
N ILE A 257 3.89 5.93 15.10
CA ILE A 257 3.51 5.76 13.69
C ILE A 257 4.66 6.28 12.83
N TYR A 258 5.42 5.35 12.25
CA TYR A 258 6.54 5.66 11.37
C TYR A 258 6.04 5.98 9.97
N MET A 259 6.58 7.04 9.39
CA MET A 259 6.22 7.58 8.09
C MET A 259 7.47 7.62 7.21
N LEU A 260 7.42 6.96 6.06
CA LEU A 260 8.53 6.90 5.12
C LEU A 260 8.50 8.14 4.24
N MET A 261 9.46 9.07 4.45
CA MET A 261 9.45 10.42 3.89
C MET A 261 10.43 10.55 2.70
N PRO A 262 10.03 10.21 1.47
CA PRO A 262 10.92 10.23 0.31
C PRO A 262 11.49 11.62 0.02
N THR A 263 10.71 12.67 0.20
CA THR A 263 11.14 14.07 -0.02
C THR A 263 12.28 14.50 0.91
N HIS A 264 12.48 13.80 2.03
CA HIS A 264 13.48 14.13 3.05
C HIS A 264 14.64 13.14 3.15
N ASN A 265 14.63 12.07 2.37
CA ASN A 265 15.58 10.94 2.53
C ASN A 265 15.60 10.44 3.98
N ALA A 266 14.42 10.25 4.57
CA ALA A 266 14.27 10.04 6.01
C ALA A 266 13.05 9.20 6.37
N ILE A 267 13.07 8.67 7.59
CA ILE A 267 11.90 8.16 8.28
C ILE A 267 11.65 9.09 9.47
N TYR A 268 10.40 9.54 9.60
CA TYR A 268 9.92 10.26 10.78
C TYR A 268 8.90 9.39 11.50
N TYR A 269 8.55 9.73 12.72
CA TYR A 269 7.40 9.13 13.40
C TYR A 269 6.54 10.21 14.06
N TYR A 270 5.25 9.94 14.07
CA TYR A 270 4.29 10.69 14.86
C TYR A 270 4.12 9.97 16.21
N ASP A 271 4.21 10.71 17.31
CA ASP A 271 3.94 10.22 18.66
C ASP A 271 2.55 10.70 19.12
N PRO A 272 1.59 9.77 19.29
CA PRO A 272 0.26 10.13 19.77
C PRO A 272 0.22 10.67 21.22
N MET A 273 1.29 10.49 21.98
CA MET A 273 1.34 10.94 23.39
C MET A 273 1.66 12.44 23.49
N ASP A 274 2.53 12.94 22.65
CA ASP A 274 2.89 14.37 22.64
C ASP A 274 2.31 15.14 21.44
N LEU A 275 1.69 14.42 20.50
CA LEU A 275 1.05 14.96 19.28
C LEU A 275 2.06 15.64 18.34
N GLN A 276 3.31 15.17 18.32
CA GLN A 276 4.38 15.75 17.53
C GLN A 276 4.95 14.76 16.52
N VAL A 277 5.61 15.31 15.49
CA VAL A 277 6.39 14.56 14.52
C VAL A 277 7.86 14.67 14.86
N HIS A 278 8.53 13.52 14.96
CA HIS A 278 9.93 13.40 15.33
C HIS A 278 10.75 12.75 14.22
N GLY A 279 12.02 13.17 14.09
CA GLY A 279 12.96 12.48 13.21
C GLY A 279 13.41 11.15 13.82
N PHE A 280 13.34 10.07 13.04
CA PHE A 280 13.85 8.77 13.44
C PHE A 280 15.22 8.50 12.82
N VAL A 281 15.29 8.51 11.50
CA VAL A 281 16.56 8.32 10.78
C VAL A 281 16.54 9.14 9.48
N ARG A 282 17.69 9.76 9.19
CA ARG A 282 17.91 10.47 7.93
C ARG A 282 19.28 10.09 7.37
N ASP A 283 19.29 9.66 6.12
CA ASP A 283 20.52 9.26 5.42
C ASP A 283 20.33 9.48 3.92
N PRO A 284 21.31 10.03 3.19
CA PRO A 284 21.20 10.22 1.75
C PRO A 284 21.02 8.91 0.96
N ARG A 285 21.31 7.75 1.54
CA ARG A 285 21.04 6.44 0.95
C ARG A 285 19.58 6.02 1.04
N ILE A 286 18.75 6.71 1.84
CA ILE A 286 17.29 6.49 1.91
C ILE A 286 16.65 7.16 0.69
N ILE A 287 16.83 6.54 -0.48
CA ILE A 287 16.34 7.06 -1.76
C ILE A 287 14.97 6.43 -2.02
N TRP A 288 13.92 7.20 -1.74
CA TRP A 288 12.54 6.76 -1.87
C TRP A 288 12.25 5.48 -1.06
N PRO A 289 12.20 5.60 0.27
CA PRO A 289 11.72 4.51 1.11
C PRO A 289 10.22 4.34 0.87
N ASP A 290 9.79 3.12 0.58
CA ASP A 290 8.42 2.86 0.12
C ASP A 290 7.67 1.92 1.07
N SER A 291 8.30 0.84 1.46
CA SER A 291 7.74 -0.12 2.40
C SER A 291 8.69 -0.37 3.55
N ALA A 292 8.13 -0.71 4.70
CA ALA A 292 8.89 -1.06 5.89
C ALA A 292 8.27 -2.25 6.63
N SER A 293 9.05 -2.83 7.51
CA SER A 293 8.58 -3.82 8.47
C SER A 293 9.45 -3.82 9.71
N ILE A 294 8.85 -4.09 10.86
CA ILE A 294 9.56 -4.25 12.12
C ILE A 294 9.90 -5.73 12.32
N GLY A 295 11.20 -6.01 12.47
CA GLY A 295 11.69 -7.34 12.76
C GLY A 295 11.53 -7.74 14.22
N ALA A 296 11.55 -9.04 14.50
CA ALA A 296 11.54 -9.58 15.87
C ALA A 296 12.80 -9.18 16.67
N ASP A 297 13.85 -8.72 16.00
CA ASP A 297 15.10 -8.25 16.57
C ASP A 297 15.05 -6.78 17.03
N GLY A 298 13.90 -6.12 16.93
CA GLY A 298 13.71 -4.72 17.34
C GLY A 298 14.31 -3.70 16.37
N TYR A 299 14.50 -4.09 15.11
CA TYR A 299 14.90 -3.18 14.05
C TYR A 299 13.76 -2.87 13.11
N PHE A 300 13.75 -1.64 12.66
CA PHE A 300 12.93 -1.16 11.55
C PHE A 300 13.70 -1.42 10.24
N TYR A 301 13.14 -2.22 9.36
CA TYR A 301 13.68 -2.53 8.03
C TYR A 301 12.92 -1.73 6.99
N MET A 302 13.62 -1.10 6.06
CA MET A 302 13.03 -0.33 4.96
C MET A 302 13.64 -0.74 3.62
N ASN A 303 12.82 -0.86 2.59
CA ASN A 303 13.30 -1.01 1.24
C ASN A 303 13.66 0.36 0.65
N ILE A 304 14.55 0.36 -0.32
CA ILE A 304 14.97 1.54 -1.07
C ILE A 304 14.70 1.27 -2.54
N ASN A 305 13.57 1.76 -3.04
CA ASN A 305 13.15 1.46 -4.41
C ASN A 305 13.76 2.37 -5.48
N GLN A 306 14.37 3.48 -5.06
CA GLN A 306 15.02 4.45 -5.96
C GLN A 306 14.07 5.01 -7.04
N LEU A 307 12.77 5.17 -6.72
CA LEU A 307 11.78 5.63 -7.69
C LEU A 307 12.21 6.85 -8.51
N PRO A 308 12.81 7.92 -7.93
CA PRO A 308 13.24 9.08 -8.70
C PRO A 308 14.30 8.77 -9.77
N TYR A 309 14.93 7.60 -9.73
CA TYR A 309 15.96 7.17 -10.66
C TYR A 309 15.44 6.23 -11.74
N GLN A 310 14.16 5.88 -11.75
CA GLN A 310 13.55 5.12 -12.84
C GLN A 310 13.51 5.94 -14.13
N ASP A 311 13.41 5.24 -15.25
CA ASP A 311 13.44 5.82 -16.59
C ASP A 311 12.31 6.83 -16.85
N GLU A 312 11.14 6.61 -16.29
CA GLU A 312 9.98 7.51 -16.44
C GLU A 312 10.20 8.91 -15.84
N TRP A 313 11.09 9.04 -14.86
CA TRP A 313 11.48 10.31 -14.23
C TRP A 313 12.70 10.96 -14.87
N ASN A 314 13.42 10.22 -15.72
CA ASN A 314 14.73 10.58 -16.24
C ASN A 314 14.80 10.53 -17.78
N ASN A 315 13.74 10.92 -18.47
CA ASN A 315 13.68 11.00 -19.92
C ASN A 315 14.03 9.67 -20.61
N GLY A 316 13.53 8.56 -20.07
CA GLY A 316 13.74 7.21 -20.60
C GLY A 316 15.07 6.56 -20.21
N VAL A 317 15.79 7.13 -19.24
CA VAL A 317 17.08 6.59 -18.78
C VAL A 317 16.94 6.06 -17.35
N ASP A 318 17.14 4.76 -17.16
CA ASP A 318 17.20 4.15 -15.82
C ASP A 318 18.54 4.47 -15.16
N LEU A 319 18.49 5.25 -14.09
CA LEU A 319 19.64 5.67 -13.28
C LEU A 319 19.78 4.90 -11.98
N ARG A 320 18.93 3.89 -11.72
CA ARG A 320 18.99 3.10 -10.49
C ARG A 320 20.28 2.31 -10.38
N VAL A 321 20.77 2.18 -9.17
CA VAL A 321 21.94 1.37 -8.84
C VAL A 321 21.49 0.01 -8.32
N HIS A 322 21.84 -1.04 -9.02
CA HIS A 322 21.53 -2.41 -8.65
C HIS A 322 22.72 -3.11 -7.97
N PRO A 323 22.46 -4.08 -7.06
CA PRO A 323 21.15 -4.51 -6.58
C PRO A 323 20.47 -3.46 -5.70
N GLY A 324 19.14 -3.57 -5.57
CA GLY A 324 18.37 -2.77 -4.61
C GLY A 324 18.86 -3.00 -3.17
N ALA A 325 18.57 -2.05 -2.27
CA ALA A 325 19.03 -2.08 -0.90
C ALA A 325 17.86 -2.20 0.10
N ILE A 326 18.11 -2.95 1.17
CA ILE A 326 17.33 -2.91 2.40
C ILE A 326 18.21 -2.28 3.47
N LEU A 327 17.74 -1.20 4.06
CA LEU A 327 18.39 -0.56 5.21
C LEU A 327 17.65 -0.93 6.50
N ARG A 328 18.33 -0.81 7.63
CA ARG A 328 17.69 -0.99 8.93
C ARG A 328 18.18 0.01 9.96
N ALA A 329 17.32 0.37 10.90
CA ALA A 329 17.62 1.21 12.05
C ALA A 329 16.99 0.61 13.31
N LYS A 330 17.66 0.78 14.46
CA LYS A 330 17.12 0.28 15.73
C LYS A 330 15.95 1.18 16.17
N LEU A 331 14.85 0.56 16.61
CA LEU A 331 13.68 1.29 17.09
C LEU A 331 13.99 2.11 18.34
N PRO A 332 13.42 3.31 18.48
CA PRO A 332 13.49 4.09 19.71
C PRO A 332 12.64 3.44 20.81
N GLY A 333 12.95 3.77 22.08
CA GLY A 333 12.13 3.39 23.23
C GLY A 333 11.92 1.88 23.43
N ASN A 334 12.82 1.03 22.88
CA ASN A 334 12.66 -0.42 22.88
C ASN A 334 11.35 -0.92 22.27
N GLY A 335 10.83 -0.21 21.28
CA GLY A 335 9.65 -0.64 20.52
C GLY A 335 9.85 -2.00 19.86
N THR A 336 8.79 -2.73 19.67
CA THR A 336 8.75 -4.05 19.03
C THR A 336 7.62 -4.11 17.99
N LYS A 337 7.63 -5.17 17.18
CA LYS A 337 6.53 -5.41 16.24
C LYS A 337 5.20 -5.53 17.00
N ILE A 338 4.14 -4.94 16.46
CA ILE A 338 2.79 -5.10 16.99
C ILE A 338 2.37 -6.56 16.82
N THR A 339 2.00 -7.20 17.92
CA THR A 339 1.46 -8.59 17.94
C THR A 339 0.06 -8.66 18.49
N SER A 340 -0.40 -7.63 19.20
CA SER A 340 -1.72 -7.56 19.84
C SER A 340 -2.90 -7.64 18.88
N LEU A 341 -2.67 -7.34 17.59
CA LEU A 341 -3.69 -7.42 16.54
C LEU A 341 -3.95 -8.84 16.03
N TYR A 342 -3.20 -9.84 16.53
CA TYR A 342 -3.26 -11.22 16.02
C TYR A 342 -3.60 -12.27 17.07
N SER A 343 -3.87 -11.85 18.31
CA SER A 343 -4.13 -12.74 19.46
C SER A 343 -5.58 -12.72 19.92
#